data_4f73afebeb2a0bec0ca1961ee8b87fca
#
_entry.id   4f73afebeb2a0bec0ca1961ee8b87fca
#
_cell.length_a   1.000
_cell.length_b   1.000
_cell.length_c   1.000
_cell.angle_alpha   90.00
_cell.angle_beta   90.00
_cell.angle_gamma   90.00
#
_symmetry.space_group_name_H-M   'P 1'
#
loop_
_entity.id
_entity.type
_entity.pdbx_description
1 polymer ?
#
loop_
_entity_poly.entity_id
_entity_poly.type
_entity_poly.pdbx_seq_one_letter_code
_entity_poly.pdbx_strand_id
1 'polypeptide(L)'
;SFRQGIESIEGPRTIVFDLSGTIRLKNDIRIKDVSYLTIAGQTAPGKGITFADRRLRIDNCSHIIARFFRIRLGDENKPDGASPDCITIEYSNHIMLDHLSLSWGIDGNGDFRGLKHSTLQWLIFSEALHDSLHEKGPHAMCTSFRESAGFATLHHNIYATSRNRHPSTAGGSQVMEFVNNLNYNWSGYHNLSGEQYNLLNNYYKAGPVKGGRLPIRYKSKALKPVSHGYLSGNHFEGLPEEYNQDNYAAMDFESSGTDGKYRGTTRFFFETSDRFDAGKYKLTQIESAQEAYESCLKQSGCTLVRDAVDERLIESIRNNTGKVIDSQDEVGGWDSYPS
;
A
#
# COMPACT_ATOMS: atom_id res chain seq x y z
N SER A 1 -5.06 -6.70 -27.63
CA SER A 1 -4.27 -6.96 -26.42
C SER A 1 -4.52 -5.88 -25.35
N PHE A 2 -4.16 -6.14 -24.09
CA PHE A 2 -4.29 -5.16 -23.01
C PHE A 2 -3.58 -3.84 -23.35
N ARG A 3 -2.32 -3.89 -23.78
CA ARG A 3 -1.55 -2.72 -24.22
C ARG A 3 -2.25 -1.93 -25.31
N GLN A 4 -2.80 -2.59 -26.32
CA GLN A 4 -3.55 -1.93 -27.41
C GLN A 4 -4.80 -1.21 -26.86
N GLY A 5 -5.54 -1.83 -25.95
CA GLY A 5 -6.70 -1.20 -25.31
C GLY A 5 -6.35 0.04 -24.49
N ILE A 6 -5.12 0.11 -23.96
CA ILE A 6 -4.60 1.28 -23.26
C ILE A 6 -4.12 2.37 -24.24
N GLU A 7 -3.27 2.00 -25.20
CA GLU A 7 -2.45 2.94 -25.97
C GLU A 7 -3.12 3.38 -27.30
N SER A 8 -4.01 2.57 -27.87
CA SER A 8 -4.56 2.80 -29.23
C SER A 8 -6.02 3.26 -29.26
N ILE A 9 -6.65 3.42 -28.11
CA ILE A 9 -8.07 3.81 -28.03
C ILE A 9 -8.17 5.10 -27.24
N GLU A 10 -8.86 6.08 -27.77
CA GLU A 10 -9.13 7.35 -27.11
C GLU A 10 -10.52 7.37 -26.46
N GLY A 11 -10.72 8.29 -25.50
CA GLY A 11 -11.99 8.54 -24.84
C GLY A 11 -12.32 7.57 -23.70
N PRO A 12 -13.52 7.73 -23.11
CA PRO A 12 -14.01 6.87 -22.03
C PRO A 12 -14.13 5.42 -22.45
N ARG A 13 -13.61 4.49 -21.62
CA ARG A 13 -13.63 3.06 -21.98
C ARG A 13 -13.49 2.13 -20.78
N THR A 14 -13.92 0.90 -20.99
CA THR A 14 -13.70 -0.20 -20.04
C THR A 14 -12.90 -1.30 -20.75
N ILE A 15 -11.81 -1.72 -20.12
CA ILE A 15 -11.03 -2.87 -20.57
C ILE A 15 -11.55 -4.10 -19.84
N VAL A 16 -11.95 -5.08 -20.63
CA VAL A 16 -12.42 -6.39 -20.18
C VAL A 16 -11.47 -7.49 -20.65
N PHE A 17 -11.49 -8.63 -19.99
CA PHE A 17 -10.61 -9.76 -20.26
C PHE A 17 -11.44 -11.00 -20.60
N ASP A 18 -11.25 -11.53 -21.79
CA ASP A 18 -11.87 -12.78 -22.26
C ASP A 18 -11.03 -14.02 -21.90
N LEU A 19 -9.80 -13.81 -21.44
CA LEU A 19 -8.85 -14.86 -21.10
C LEU A 19 -8.35 -14.64 -19.67
N SER A 20 -7.96 -15.72 -19.02
CA SER A 20 -7.24 -15.71 -17.75
C SER A 20 -5.76 -16.05 -17.94
N GLY A 21 -4.97 -15.84 -16.90
CA GLY A 21 -3.58 -16.26 -16.83
C GLY A 21 -2.60 -15.13 -16.57
N THR A 22 -1.32 -15.43 -16.73
CA THR A 22 -0.21 -14.50 -16.47
C THR A 22 0.22 -13.83 -17.76
N ILE A 23 0.14 -12.51 -17.81
CA ILE A 23 0.64 -11.68 -18.90
C ILE A 23 2.05 -11.22 -18.54
N ARG A 24 3.07 -11.88 -19.08
CA ARG A 24 4.45 -11.45 -18.94
C ARG A 24 4.73 -10.24 -19.81
N LEU A 25 4.94 -9.11 -19.17
CA LEU A 25 5.13 -7.84 -19.85
C LEU A 25 6.58 -7.65 -20.29
N LYS A 26 6.81 -7.29 -21.55
CA LYS A 26 8.15 -6.95 -22.04
C LYS A 26 8.61 -5.56 -21.60
N ASN A 27 7.68 -4.63 -21.51
CA ASN A 27 7.90 -3.25 -21.09
C ASN A 27 6.78 -2.81 -20.12
N ASP A 28 7.02 -1.75 -19.36
CA ASP A 28 5.99 -1.13 -18.51
C ASP A 28 4.70 -0.85 -19.31
N ILE A 29 3.57 -1.02 -18.66
CA ILE A 29 2.31 -0.48 -19.18
C ILE A 29 2.19 0.94 -18.67
N ARG A 30 2.09 1.90 -19.58
CA ARG A 30 1.92 3.31 -19.25
C ARG A 30 0.58 3.84 -19.71
N ILE A 31 -0.24 4.25 -18.74
CA ILE A 31 -1.50 4.97 -18.95
C ILE A 31 -1.16 6.45 -18.71
N LYS A 32 -1.25 7.27 -19.75
CA LYS A 32 -0.85 8.66 -19.65
C LYS A 32 -1.88 9.56 -20.31
N ASP A 33 -2.19 10.69 -19.62
CA ASP A 33 -3.12 11.72 -20.10
C ASP A 33 -4.52 11.15 -20.45
N VAL A 34 -4.98 10.14 -19.68
CA VAL A 34 -6.24 9.42 -19.90
C VAL A 34 -7.25 9.78 -18.81
N SER A 35 -8.52 9.91 -19.24
CA SER A 35 -9.63 10.08 -18.31
C SER A 35 -10.74 9.06 -18.59
N TYR A 36 -11.46 8.67 -17.52
CA TYR A 36 -12.59 7.74 -17.59
C TYR A 36 -12.24 6.36 -18.14
N LEU A 37 -11.24 5.74 -17.51
CA LEU A 37 -10.82 4.38 -17.84
C LEU A 37 -11.14 3.42 -16.69
N THR A 38 -11.82 2.32 -17.02
CA THR A 38 -11.97 1.19 -16.10
C THR A 38 -11.17 -0.01 -16.59
N ILE A 39 -10.35 -0.60 -15.72
CA ILE A 39 -9.68 -1.89 -15.95
C ILE A 39 -10.42 -2.92 -15.10
N ALA A 40 -11.24 -3.72 -15.76
CA ALA A 40 -12.19 -4.62 -15.14
C ALA A 40 -11.64 -6.06 -15.08
N GLY A 41 -10.68 -6.33 -14.20
CA GLY A 41 -10.07 -7.65 -14.04
C GLY A 41 -11.06 -8.73 -13.62
N GLN A 42 -12.18 -8.36 -12.98
CA GLN A 42 -13.27 -9.28 -12.61
C GLN A 42 -13.96 -9.96 -13.79
N THR A 43 -13.76 -9.47 -15.00
CA THR A 43 -14.31 -10.09 -16.22
C THR A 43 -13.48 -11.27 -16.71
N ALA A 44 -12.25 -11.40 -16.24
CA ALA A 44 -11.39 -12.51 -16.62
C ALA A 44 -11.96 -13.85 -16.10
N PRO A 45 -12.05 -14.87 -16.95
CA PRO A 45 -12.52 -16.19 -16.52
C PRO A 45 -11.49 -16.89 -15.61
N GLY A 46 -11.88 -18.05 -15.07
CA GLY A 46 -10.98 -18.98 -14.39
C GLY A 46 -10.19 -18.33 -13.26
N LYS A 47 -8.87 -18.32 -13.34
CA LYS A 47 -7.97 -17.84 -12.31
C LYS A 47 -7.72 -16.30 -12.33
N GLY A 48 -8.41 -15.56 -13.19
CA GLY A 48 -8.24 -14.12 -13.32
C GLY A 48 -6.95 -13.73 -14.04
N ILE A 49 -6.53 -12.45 -13.91
CA ILE A 49 -5.38 -11.88 -14.62
C ILE A 49 -4.27 -11.52 -13.63
N THR A 50 -3.05 -11.89 -14.01
CA THR A 50 -1.81 -11.44 -13.38
C THR A 50 -0.93 -10.74 -14.41
N PHE A 51 -0.44 -9.54 -14.08
CA PHE A 51 0.64 -8.89 -14.83
C PHE A 51 1.96 -9.18 -14.13
N ALA A 52 2.96 -9.61 -14.92
CA ALA A 52 4.27 -10.02 -14.43
C ALA A 52 5.40 -9.23 -15.07
N ASP A 53 6.54 -9.18 -14.40
CA ASP A 53 7.84 -8.70 -14.88
C ASP A 53 7.96 -7.17 -15.04
N ARG A 54 6.88 -6.43 -15.22
CA ARG A 54 6.90 -4.97 -15.41
C ARG A 54 5.75 -4.31 -14.66
N ARG A 55 5.93 -3.05 -14.34
CA ARG A 55 4.95 -2.25 -13.59
C ARG A 55 3.80 -1.73 -14.45
N LEU A 56 2.73 -1.40 -13.75
CA LEU A 56 1.68 -0.53 -14.26
C LEU A 56 1.96 0.91 -13.80
N ARG A 57 2.03 1.84 -14.75
CA ARG A 57 2.24 3.26 -14.50
C ARG A 57 1.05 4.09 -14.97
N ILE A 58 0.57 5.01 -14.12
CA ILE A 58 -0.55 5.92 -14.39
C ILE A 58 -0.08 7.35 -14.17
N ASP A 59 0.02 8.14 -15.23
CA ASP A 59 0.57 9.50 -15.20
C ASP A 59 -0.45 10.52 -15.71
N ASN A 60 -0.69 11.58 -14.96
CA ASN A 60 -1.55 12.70 -15.34
C ASN A 60 -2.95 12.25 -15.82
N CYS A 61 -3.57 11.34 -15.06
CA CYS A 61 -4.85 10.72 -15.37
C CYS A 61 -5.96 11.15 -14.42
N SER A 62 -7.21 10.97 -14.85
CA SER A 62 -8.35 11.20 -13.97
C SER A 62 -9.47 10.19 -14.18
N HIS A 63 -10.25 9.92 -13.10
CA HIS A 63 -11.39 9.00 -13.16
C HIS A 63 -10.98 7.61 -13.65
N ILE A 64 -9.98 7.03 -12.97
CA ILE A 64 -9.48 5.67 -13.26
C ILE A 64 -10.01 4.71 -12.22
N ILE A 65 -10.55 3.59 -12.64
CA ILE A 65 -10.94 2.46 -11.79
C ILE A 65 -10.14 1.24 -12.22
N ALA A 66 -9.39 0.63 -11.30
CA ALA A 66 -8.62 -0.58 -11.55
C ALA A 66 -8.98 -1.63 -10.50
N ARG A 67 -9.49 -2.80 -10.95
CA ARG A 67 -10.10 -3.79 -10.05
C ARG A 67 -9.76 -5.23 -10.44
N PHE A 68 -9.61 -6.08 -9.40
CA PHE A 68 -9.55 -7.54 -9.48
C PHE A 68 -8.51 -8.10 -10.43
N PHE A 69 -7.26 -7.64 -10.29
CA PHE A 69 -6.11 -8.26 -10.94
C PHE A 69 -4.89 -8.22 -10.02
N ARG A 70 -3.85 -8.91 -10.41
CA ARG A 70 -2.59 -8.98 -9.67
C ARG A 70 -1.47 -8.34 -10.45
N ILE A 71 -0.50 -7.76 -9.74
CA ILE A 71 0.81 -7.39 -10.28
C ILE A 71 1.86 -8.10 -9.43
N ARG A 72 2.59 -9.02 -10.05
CA ARG A 72 3.72 -9.72 -9.47
C ARG A 72 4.95 -9.34 -10.28
N LEU A 73 5.80 -8.47 -9.73
CA LEU A 73 6.93 -7.97 -10.50
C LEU A 73 8.02 -9.03 -10.64
N GLY A 74 8.62 -9.43 -9.54
CA GLY A 74 9.70 -10.42 -9.50
C GLY A 74 11.06 -9.90 -9.98
N ASP A 75 12.09 -10.71 -9.83
CA ASP A 75 13.49 -10.38 -10.15
C ASP A 75 14.05 -11.14 -11.38
N GLU A 76 13.27 -12.03 -11.99
CA GLU A 76 13.74 -12.85 -13.15
C GLU A 76 14.11 -11.99 -14.36
N ASN A 77 13.29 -10.99 -14.67
CA ASN A 77 13.49 -10.13 -15.81
C ASN A 77 13.96 -8.76 -15.34
N LYS A 78 15.27 -8.53 -15.38
CA LYS A 78 15.86 -7.26 -14.96
C LYS A 78 15.19 -6.09 -15.67
N PRO A 79 14.55 -5.17 -14.96
CA PRO A 79 14.03 -3.97 -15.59
C PRO A 79 15.18 -3.10 -16.08
N ASP A 80 15.04 -2.54 -17.28
CA ASP A 80 16.05 -1.62 -17.81
C ASP A 80 16.17 -0.38 -16.92
N GLY A 81 17.26 -0.31 -16.14
CA GLY A 81 17.78 0.88 -15.52
C GLY A 81 16.98 1.55 -14.38
N ALA A 82 15.90 0.97 -13.89
CA ALA A 82 15.15 1.55 -12.78
C ALA A 82 14.64 0.47 -11.83
N SER A 83 14.66 0.78 -10.55
CA SER A 83 14.10 -0.08 -9.50
C SER A 83 12.58 0.17 -9.41
N PRO A 84 11.73 -0.64 -10.04
CA PRO A 84 10.31 -0.36 -10.14
C PRO A 84 9.53 -0.85 -8.91
N ASP A 85 8.46 -0.10 -8.58
CA ASP A 85 7.33 -0.60 -7.81
C ASP A 85 6.38 -1.42 -8.70
N CYS A 86 5.50 -2.23 -8.12
CA CYS A 86 4.47 -2.92 -8.89
C CYS A 86 3.53 -1.94 -9.62
N ILE A 87 3.11 -0.89 -8.92
CA ILE A 87 2.29 0.18 -9.46
C ILE A 87 2.88 1.55 -9.10
N THR A 88 2.91 2.45 -10.08
CA THR A 88 3.29 3.86 -9.87
C THR A 88 2.17 4.75 -10.39
N ILE A 89 1.70 5.70 -9.56
CA ILE A 89 0.67 6.68 -9.96
C ILE A 89 1.20 8.09 -9.69
N GLU A 90 1.30 8.92 -10.72
CA GLU A 90 1.80 10.27 -10.59
C GLU A 90 0.79 11.31 -11.08
N TYR A 91 0.65 12.40 -10.32
CA TYR A 91 -0.13 13.61 -10.66
C TYR A 91 -1.54 13.33 -11.18
N SER A 92 -2.21 12.35 -10.57
CA SER A 92 -3.50 11.85 -11.01
C SER A 92 -4.59 12.10 -9.95
N ASN A 93 -5.85 12.12 -10.37
CA ASN A 93 -6.96 12.39 -9.47
C ASN A 93 -8.18 11.50 -9.74
N HIS A 94 -9.03 11.34 -8.73
CA HIS A 94 -10.21 10.46 -8.79
C HIS A 94 -9.83 9.03 -9.21
N ILE A 95 -8.87 8.46 -8.49
CA ILE A 95 -8.38 7.11 -8.72
C ILE A 95 -9.05 6.16 -7.72
N MET A 96 -9.56 5.06 -8.20
CA MET A 96 -10.01 3.94 -7.38
C MET A 96 -9.21 2.69 -7.70
N LEU A 97 -8.45 2.21 -6.73
CA LEU A 97 -7.86 0.87 -6.76
C LEU A 97 -8.65 -0.02 -5.82
N ASP A 98 -9.09 -1.17 -6.32
CA ASP A 98 -10.01 -2.02 -5.60
C ASP A 98 -9.71 -3.51 -5.84
N HIS A 99 -9.50 -4.28 -4.77
CA HIS A 99 -9.21 -5.71 -4.82
C HIS A 99 -8.02 -6.09 -5.73
N LEU A 100 -6.89 -5.36 -5.58
CA LEU A 100 -5.64 -5.71 -6.27
C LEU A 100 -4.70 -6.43 -5.31
N SER A 101 -3.88 -7.35 -5.84
CA SER A 101 -2.76 -7.95 -5.12
C SER A 101 -1.44 -7.56 -5.76
N LEU A 102 -0.57 -6.91 -4.99
CA LEU A 102 0.67 -6.29 -5.45
C LEU A 102 1.85 -6.84 -4.64
N SER A 103 2.78 -7.56 -5.29
CA SER A 103 3.89 -8.20 -4.61
C SER A 103 5.15 -8.27 -5.47
N TRP A 104 6.27 -8.47 -4.77
CA TRP A 104 7.59 -8.70 -5.37
C TRP A 104 8.15 -7.50 -6.13
N GLY A 105 7.76 -6.28 -5.68
CA GLY A 105 8.35 -5.05 -6.22
C GLY A 105 9.82 -4.90 -5.84
N ILE A 106 10.63 -4.30 -6.71
CA ILE A 106 12.07 -4.14 -6.52
C ILE A 106 12.39 -2.96 -5.58
N ASP A 107 11.76 -1.78 -5.77
CA ASP A 107 11.81 -0.70 -4.77
C ASP A 107 10.72 -0.94 -3.73
N GLY A 108 9.48 -1.11 -4.18
CA GLY A 108 8.31 -1.33 -3.37
C GLY A 108 7.14 -1.88 -4.15
N ASN A 109 5.98 -1.94 -3.50
CA ASN A 109 4.78 -2.44 -4.14
C ASN A 109 3.88 -1.33 -4.70
N GLY A 110 4.05 -0.09 -4.21
CA GLY A 110 3.28 1.04 -4.74
C GLY A 110 3.93 2.39 -4.44
N ASP A 111 4.06 3.23 -5.46
CA ASP A 111 4.52 4.61 -5.34
C ASP A 111 3.46 5.58 -5.90
N PHE A 112 2.98 6.48 -5.04
CA PHE A 112 1.89 7.40 -5.32
C PHE A 112 2.38 8.83 -5.09
N ARG A 113 2.50 9.62 -6.18
CA ARG A 113 2.97 11.00 -6.11
C ARG A 113 1.94 11.97 -6.68
N GLY A 114 1.64 13.03 -5.95
CA GLY A 114 0.68 14.04 -6.41
C GLY A 114 -0.75 13.50 -6.59
N LEU A 115 -1.11 12.43 -5.87
CA LEU A 115 -2.43 11.81 -5.92
C LEU A 115 -3.47 12.71 -5.24
N LYS A 116 -4.67 12.83 -5.84
CA LYS A 116 -5.76 13.65 -5.30
C LYS A 116 -7.09 12.91 -5.37
N HIS A 117 -7.92 13.09 -4.33
CA HIS A 117 -9.30 12.62 -4.32
C HIS A 117 -9.46 11.14 -4.71
N SER A 118 -8.77 10.27 -4.00
CA SER A 118 -8.63 8.87 -4.39
C SER A 118 -9.00 7.92 -3.27
N THR A 119 -9.40 6.70 -3.65
CA THR A 119 -9.69 5.60 -2.76
C THR A 119 -8.86 4.38 -3.14
N LEU A 120 -8.16 3.83 -2.17
CA LEU A 120 -7.42 2.58 -2.26
C LEU A 120 -8.05 1.62 -1.24
N GLN A 121 -8.72 0.57 -1.71
CA GLN A 121 -9.48 -0.33 -0.86
C GLN A 121 -9.27 -1.79 -1.20
N TRP A 122 -9.30 -2.62 -0.15
CA TRP A 122 -9.22 -4.07 -0.28
C TRP A 122 -8.00 -4.55 -1.06
N LEU A 123 -6.86 -3.88 -0.91
CA LEU A 123 -5.62 -4.24 -1.60
C LEU A 123 -4.75 -5.12 -0.72
N ILE A 124 -3.89 -5.91 -1.35
CA ILE A 124 -2.74 -6.54 -0.71
C ILE A 124 -1.47 -5.90 -1.26
N PHE A 125 -0.65 -5.36 -0.38
CA PHE A 125 0.73 -4.95 -0.64
C PHE A 125 1.64 -5.84 0.19
N SER A 126 2.40 -6.72 -0.43
CA SER A 126 3.20 -7.68 0.31
C SER A 126 4.52 -8.04 -0.35
N GLU A 127 5.47 -8.47 0.47
CA GLU A 127 6.68 -9.15 0.02
C GLU A 127 7.46 -8.38 -1.07
N ALA A 128 7.66 -7.07 -0.89
CA ALA A 128 8.64 -6.36 -1.69
C ALA A 128 10.03 -6.98 -1.48
N LEU A 129 10.83 -7.11 -2.54
CA LEU A 129 12.10 -7.81 -2.52
C LEU A 129 13.19 -6.96 -1.85
N HIS A 130 13.97 -7.56 -0.93
CA HIS A 130 14.89 -6.81 -0.08
C HIS A 130 16.28 -6.67 -0.69
N ASP A 131 17.10 -7.72 -0.70
CA ASP A 131 18.42 -7.69 -1.32
C ASP A 131 18.34 -8.31 -2.73
N SER A 132 17.78 -7.53 -3.64
CA SER A 132 17.48 -7.96 -5.00
C SER A 132 18.14 -7.03 -6.02
N LEU A 133 17.41 -6.60 -7.04
CA LEU A 133 17.92 -5.85 -8.20
C LEU A 133 17.99 -4.33 -8.01
N HIS A 134 17.65 -3.81 -6.83
CA HIS A 134 17.61 -2.36 -6.61
C HIS A 134 19.01 -1.73 -6.66
N GLU A 135 19.19 -0.66 -7.44
CA GLU A 135 20.49 -0.01 -7.69
C GLU A 135 21.20 0.50 -6.42
N LYS A 136 20.43 0.89 -5.39
CA LYS A 136 20.97 1.39 -4.12
C LYS A 136 21.18 0.29 -3.07
N GLY A 137 21.09 -0.99 -3.45
CA GLY A 137 21.16 -2.12 -2.55
C GLY A 137 19.84 -2.39 -1.81
N PRO A 138 19.87 -3.07 -0.65
CA PRO A 138 18.69 -3.61 0.01
C PRO A 138 17.55 -2.61 0.24
N HIS A 139 16.32 -2.95 -0.18
CA HIS A 139 15.14 -2.10 -0.12
C HIS A 139 13.94 -2.79 0.57
N ALA A 140 13.02 -3.40 -0.15
CA ALA A 140 11.75 -3.97 0.33
C ALA A 140 10.82 -2.93 0.96
N MET A 141 10.50 -1.86 0.25
CA MET A 141 9.52 -0.87 0.71
C MET A 141 8.10 -1.34 0.39
N CYS A 142 7.12 -1.05 1.26
CA CYS A 142 5.75 -1.44 0.98
C CYS A 142 5.08 -0.43 0.04
N THR A 143 4.73 0.75 0.55
CA THR A 143 4.10 1.80 -0.27
C THR A 143 4.55 3.20 0.13
N SER A 144 4.51 4.13 -0.82
CA SER A 144 4.89 5.53 -0.62
C SER A 144 3.84 6.48 -1.20
N PHE A 145 3.47 7.51 -0.41
CA PHE A 145 2.60 8.60 -0.83
C PHE A 145 3.36 9.92 -0.68
N ARG A 146 3.49 10.67 -1.77
CA ARG A 146 4.27 11.90 -1.79
C ARG A 146 3.53 13.03 -2.48
N GLU A 147 3.67 14.24 -1.96
CA GLU A 147 3.15 15.47 -2.58
C GLU A 147 1.65 15.41 -2.91
N SER A 148 0.87 14.65 -2.14
CA SER A 148 -0.56 14.48 -2.37
C SER A 148 -1.35 15.70 -1.89
N ALA A 149 -2.56 15.89 -2.39
CA ALA A 149 -3.44 16.99 -2.01
C ALA A 149 -4.93 16.57 -2.02
N GLY A 150 -5.77 17.28 -1.28
CA GLY A 150 -7.19 17.00 -1.17
C GLY A 150 -7.48 15.86 -0.21
N PHE A 151 -8.09 14.78 -0.66
CA PHE A 151 -8.51 13.65 0.19
C PHE A 151 -8.01 12.33 -0.37
N ALA A 152 -7.57 11.45 0.51
CA ALA A 152 -7.29 10.06 0.19
C ALA A 152 -7.84 9.14 1.28
N THR A 153 -8.57 8.11 0.87
CA THR A 153 -9.08 7.08 1.77
C THR A 153 -8.43 5.75 1.45
N LEU A 154 -7.71 5.22 2.42
CA LEU A 154 -7.06 3.92 2.37
C LEU A 154 -7.74 3.02 3.40
N HIS A 155 -8.51 2.03 2.95
CA HIS A 155 -9.23 1.19 3.88
C HIS A 155 -9.25 -0.28 3.50
N HIS A 156 -9.27 -1.12 4.52
CA HIS A 156 -9.31 -2.58 4.38
C HIS A 156 -8.19 -3.15 3.51
N ASN A 157 -7.03 -2.49 3.51
CA ASN A 157 -5.84 -2.98 2.82
C ASN A 157 -4.97 -3.81 3.77
N ILE A 158 -4.24 -4.76 3.21
CA ILE A 158 -3.18 -5.50 3.89
C ILE A 158 -1.83 -4.93 3.45
N TYR A 159 -1.03 -4.51 4.42
CA TYR A 159 0.38 -4.14 4.25
C TYR A 159 1.21 -5.18 5.00
N ALA A 160 1.92 -6.05 4.29
CA ALA A 160 2.51 -7.22 4.94
C ALA A 160 3.92 -7.57 4.45
N THR A 161 4.73 -8.01 5.39
CA THR A 161 6.01 -8.71 5.14
C THR A 161 6.92 -7.94 4.18
N SER A 162 6.96 -6.63 4.34
CA SER A 162 7.92 -5.73 3.70
C SER A 162 8.72 -5.02 4.79
N ARG A 163 9.93 -4.56 4.46
CA ARG A 163 10.83 -4.02 5.48
C ARG A 163 10.33 -2.72 6.08
N ASN A 164 9.79 -1.79 5.26
CA ASN A 164 9.45 -0.44 5.69
C ASN A 164 8.28 0.13 4.87
N ARG A 165 7.77 1.29 5.25
CA ARG A 165 6.73 2.06 4.56
C ARG A 165 5.38 1.34 4.50
N HIS A 166 4.76 1.09 5.66
CA HIS A 166 3.47 0.43 5.81
C HIS A 166 2.30 1.39 6.19
N PRO A 167 1.91 2.38 5.39
CA PRO A 167 2.62 3.04 4.30
C PRO A 167 3.67 4.07 4.75
N SER A 168 4.24 4.84 3.82
CA SER A 168 5.01 6.06 4.11
C SER A 168 4.39 7.25 3.40
N THR A 169 4.26 8.38 4.11
CA THR A 169 3.83 9.64 3.52
C THR A 169 4.94 10.67 3.59
N ALA A 170 5.01 11.59 2.63
CA ALA A 170 6.03 12.63 2.61
C ALA A 170 5.56 13.86 1.84
N GLY A 171 5.34 14.95 2.56
CA GLY A 171 4.88 16.21 1.99
C GLY A 171 3.43 16.12 1.47
N GLY A 172 2.83 17.25 1.24
CA GLY A 172 1.47 17.31 0.76
C GLY A 172 0.55 18.13 1.66
N SER A 173 -0.71 18.21 1.28
CA SER A 173 -1.73 18.99 1.98
C SER A 173 -3.09 18.29 1.92
N GLN A 174 -3.09 16.96 2.04
CA GLN A 174 -4.33 16.20 2.03
C GLN A 174 -4.77 15.80 3.43
N VAL A 175 -6.06 15.47 3.55
CA VAL A 175 -6.57 14.65 4.64
C VAL A 175 -6.49 13.19 4.20
N MET A 176 -5.71 12.39 4.92
CA MET A 176 -5.58 10.96 4.67
C MET A 176 -6.38 10.19 5.72
N GLU A 177 -7.37 9.45 5.26
CA GLU A 177 -8.05 8.46 6.07
C GLU A 177 -7.39 7.10 5.91
N PHE A 178 -6.80 6.60 6.96
CA PHE A 178 -6.23 5.26 7.06
C PHE A 178 -7.08 4.46 8.05
N VAL A 179 -8.02 3.69 7.52
CA VAL A 179 -9.13 3.12 8.30
C VAL A 179 -9.27 1.62 8.07
N ASN A 180 -9.39 0.84 9.13
CA ASN A 180 -9.63 -0.60 9.04
C ASN A 180 -8.61 -1.38 8.19
N ASN A 181 -7.35 -0.93 8.15
CA ASN A 181 -6.28 -1.65 7.45
C ASN A 181 -5.60 -2.65 8.39
N LEU A 182 -4.96 -3.65 7.81
CA LEU A 182 -4.13 -4.63 8.49
C LEU A 182 -2.65 -4.40 8.14
N ASN A 183 -1.86 -4.11 9.15
CA ASN A 183 -0.39 -4.03 9.05
C ASN A 183 0.22 -5.27 9.71
N TYR A 184 1.05 -6.00 8.98
CA TYR A 184 1.65 -7.24 9.47
C TYR A 184 3.15 -7.33 9.17
N ASN A 185 3.92 -7.77 10.17
CA ASN A 185 5.30 -8.26 10.01
C ASN A 185 6.24 -7.27 9.31
N TRP A 186 6.48 -6.13 9.93
CA TRP A 186 7.39 -5.07 9.46
C TRP A 186 8.67 -5.01 10.29
N SER A 187 9.76 -4.45 9.74
CA SER A 187 10.96 -4.08 10.49
C SER A 187 11.23 -2.57 10.58
N GLY A 188 10.54 -1.79 9.77
CA GLY A 188 10.57 -0.33 9.77
C GLY A 188 9.31 0.29 10.37
N TYR A 189 8.67 1.21 9.65
CA TYR A 189 7.55 1.98 10.19
C TYR A 189 6.41 2.18 9.19
N HIS A 190 5.20 2.40 9.74
CA HIS A 190 4.22 3.28 9.13
C HIS A 190 4.71 4.73 9.34
N ASN A 191 5.17 5.39 8.29
CA ASN A 191 5.78 6.71 8.41
C ASN A 191 4.78 7.81 8.04
N LEU A 192 4.62 8.80 8.92
CA LEU A 192 3.73 9.95 8.74
C LEU A 192 4.54 11.22 8.59
N SER A 193 4.29 12.02 7.54
CA SER A 193 4.93 13.32 7.33
C SER A 193 4.16 14.17 6.31
N GLY A 194 3.81 15.39 6.67
CA GLY A 194 3.28 16.39 5.74
C GLY A 194 1.79 16.36 5.45
N GLU A 195 0.99 15.57 6.20
CA GLU A 195 -0.45 15.37 5.98
C GLU A 195 -1.27 15.63 7.25
N GLN A 196 -2.58 15.67 7.10
CA GLN A 196 -3.54 15.50 8.18
C GLN A 196 -4.06 14.06 8.18
N TYR A 197 -4.02 13.39 9.32
CA TYR A 197 -4.28 11.95 9.39
C TYR A 197 -5.49 11.63 10.26
N ASN A 198 -6.32 10.73 9.77
CA ASN A 198 -7.26 9.94 10.56
C ASN A 198 -6.81 8.48 10.51
N LEU A 199 -6.22 7.98 11.59
CA LEU A 199 -5.85 6.57 11.74
C LEU A 199 -6.86 5.88 12.64
N LEU A 200 -7.80 5.17 12.06
CA LEU A 200 -8.98 4.67 12.77
C LEU A 200 -9.10 3.15 12.65
N ASN A 201 -9.19 2.49 13.80
CA ASN A 201 -9.53 1.07 13.89
C ASN A 201 -8.69 0.17 12.95
N ASN A 202 -7.40 0.50 12.80
CA ASN A 202 -6.47 -0.35 12.07
C ASN A 202 -5.93 -1.45 12.99
N TYR A 203 -5.56 -2.58 12.42
CA TYR A 203 -4.95 -3.68 13.12
C TYR A 203 -3.46 -3.76 12.80
N TYR A 204 -2.61 -3.67 13.82
CA TYR A 204 -1.17 -3.83 13.73
C TYR A 204 -0.76 -5.12 14.41
N LYS A 205 -0.29 -6.10 13.67
CA LYS A 205 0.15 -7.40 14.16
C LYS A 205 1.65 -7.54 14.00
N ALA A 206 2.37 -7.58 15.11
CA ALA A 206 3.80 -7.85 15.12
C ALA A 206 4.05 -9.28 14.60
N GLY A 207 4.93 -9.39 13.60
CA GLY A 207 5.32 -10.67 13.03
C GLY A 207 6.69 -11.15 13.54
N PRO A 208 7.23 -12.22 12.96
CA PRO A 208 8.54 -12.77 13.35
C PRO A 208 9.72 -11.90 12.93
N VAL A 209 9.54 -10.96 12.00
CA VAL A 209 10.61 -10.05 11.59
C VAL A 209 10.92 -9.09 12.72
N LYS A 210 12.13 -9.19 13.24
CA LYS A 210 12.56 -8.36 14.38
C LYS A 210 12.91 -6.95 13.91
N GLY A 211 12.12 -5.98 14.33
CA GLY A 211 12.46 -4.58 14.24
C GLY A 211 12.14 -3.92 15.56
N GLY A 212 13.04 -3.79 16.50
CA GLY A 212 12.81 -3.30 17.86
C GLY A 212 12.33 -1.84 17.94
N ARG A 213 11.31 -1.47 17.18
CA ARG A 213 10.83 -0.10 17.04
C ARG A 213 9.31 -0.02 17.10
N LEU A 214 8.83 1.14 17.54
CA LEU A 214 7.43 1.49 17.52
C LEU A 214 6.82 1.35 16.12
N PRO A 215 5.57 0.89 15.97
CA PRO A 215 4.99 0.59 14.65
C PRO A 215 4.75 1.84 13.79
N ILE A 216 4.48 2.98 14.40
CA ILE A 216 4.19 4.23 13.69
C ILE A 216 5.27 5.25 13.99
N ARG A 217 5.70 6.00 13.00
CA ARG A 217 6.64 7.10 13.19
C ARG A 217 6.13 8.38 12.54
N TYR A 218 6.11 9.44 13.31
CA TYR A 218 6.00 10.79 12.79
C TYR A 218 7.38 11.39 12.59
N LYS A 219 7.67 11.83 11.39
CA LYS A 219 8.93 12.49 11.05
C LYS A 219 8.69 13.89 10.50
N SER A 220 9.03 14.92 11.27
CA SER A 220 9.03 16.30 10.81
C SER A 220 10.44 16.76 10.49
N LYS A 221 10.61 17.44 9.35
CA LYS A 221 11.86 18.14 9.00
C LYS A 221 11.83 19.61 9.43
N ALA A 222 10.72 20.10 9.93
CA ALA A 222 10.54 21.48 10.34
C ALA A 222 10.65 21.63 11.87
N LEU A 223 11.02 22.82 12.34
CA LEU A 223 11.00 23.17 13.77
C LEU A 223 9.59 23.20 14.35
N LYS A 224 8.57 23.36 13.50
CA LYS A 224 7.16 23.19 13.85
C LYS A 224 6.60 22.05 13.04
N PRO A 225 5.88 21.10 13.66
CA PRO A 225 5.18 20.06 12.91
C PRO A 225 4.13 20.71 12.00
N VAL A 226 4.09 20.25 10.77
CA VAL A 226 3.05 20.64 9.79
C VAL A 226 1.97 19.59 9.65
N SER A 227 2.16 18.43 10.30
CA SER A 227 1.22 17.31 10.29
C SER A 227 0.47 17.23 11.59
N HIS A 228 -0.79 16.84 11.52
CA HIS A 228 -1.62 16.54 12.68
C HIS A 228 -2.32 15.20 12.46
N GLY A 229 -2.58 14.46 13.52
CA GLY A 229 -3.21 13.15 13.45
C GLY A 229 -4.21 12.88 14.55
N TYR A 230 -5.37 12.38 14.14
CA TYR A 230 -6.35 11.78 15.02
C TYR A 230 -6.23 10.26 14.97
N LEU A 231 -5.84 9.66 16.09
CA LEU A 231 -5.65 8.23 16.25
C LEU A 231 -6.67 7.68 17.22
N SER A 232 -7.47 6.71 16.80
CA SER A 232 -8.50 6.11 17.67
C SER A 232 -8.81 4.67 17.29
N GLY A 233 -8.98 3.80 18.29
CA GLY A 233 -9.45 2.44 18.13
C GLY A 233 -8.47 1.50 17.41
N ASN A 234 -7.24 1.91 17.14
CA ASN A 234 -6.25 1.02 16.55
C ASN A 234 -5.82 -0.04 17.56
N HIS A 235 -5.64 -1.27 17.10
CA HIS A 235 -5.25 -2.42 17.90
C HIS A 235 -3.83 -2.88 17.55
N PHE A 236 -3.05 -3.22 18.57
CA PHE A 236 -1.63 -3.59 18.46
C PHE A 236 -1.38 -4.97 19.07
N GLU A 237 -1.43 -6.03 18.25
CA GLU A 237 -1.18 -7.41 18.68
C GLU A 237 0.32 -7.71 18.73
N GLY A 238 0.76 -8.32 19.84
CA GLY A 238 2.16 -8.68 20.03
C GLY A 238 3.08 -7.51 20.42
N LEU A 239 2.49 -6.38 20.82
CA LEU A 239 3.15 -5.15 21.27
C LEU A 239 2.66 -4.77 22.68
N PRO A 240 3.31 -3.81 23.39
CA PRO A 240 2.87 -3.39 24.71
C PRO A 240 1.40 -2.99 24.77
N GLU A 241 0.69 -3.46 25.81
CA GLU A 241 -0.75 -3.21 25.98
C GLU A 241 -1.10 -1.72 26.11
N GLU A 242 -0.17 -0.91 26.57
CA GLU A 242 -0.36 0.54 26.66
C GLU A 242 -0.70 1.18 25.29
N TYR A 243 -0.29 0.56 24.15
CA TYR A 243 -0.60 1.07 22.81
C TYR A 243 -2.08 0.91 22.46
N ASN A 244 -2.75 -0.10 23.04
CA ASN A 244 -4.19 -0.30 22.87
C ASN A 244 -5.00 0.71 23.70
N GLN A 245 -4.46 1.15 24.83
CA GLN A 245 -5.08 2.14 25.72
C GLN A 245 -4.85 3.57 25.23
N ASP A 246 -3.64 3.84 24.72
CA ASP A 246 -3.22 5.13 24.17
C ASP A 246 -2.51 4.90 22.84
N ASN A 247 -3.23 5.07 21.75
CA ASN A 247 -2.66 4.82 20.41
C ASN A 247 -1.46 5.72 20.08
N TYR A 248 -1.32 6.87 20.70
CA TYR A 248 -0.15 7.74 20.52
C TYR A 248 1.11 7.20 21.21
N ALA A 249 0.98 6.31 22.20
CA ALA A 249 2.11 5.60 22.80
C ALA A 249 2.81 4.66 21.81
N ALA A 250 2.10 4.22 20.75
CA ALA A 250 2.65 3.40 19.66
C ALA A 250 3.48 4.22 18.65
N MET A 251 3.64 5.53 18.85
CA MET A 251 4.30 6.41 17.90
C MET A 251 5.72 6.80 18.34
N ASP A 252 6.65 6.69 17.38
CA ASP A 252 7.98 7.33 17.49
C ASP A 252 7.90 8.76 16.92
N PHE A 253 8.03 9.74 17.79
CA PHE A 253 8.07 11.15 17.43
C PHE A 253 9.52 11.59 17.19
N GLU A 254 10.06 11.27 16.02
CA GLU A 254 11.40 11.68 15.62
C GLU A 254 11.36 13.09 14.98
N SER A 255 11.82 14.10 15.70
CA SER A 255 12.16 15.36 15.07
C SER A 255 13.54 15.23 14.41
N SER A 256 13.67 15.60 13.15
CA SER A 256 14.97 15.71 12.47
C SER A 256 15.73 17.02 12.80
N GLY A 257 15.40 17.69 13.92
CA GLY A 257 16.18 18.79 14.44
C GLY A 257 17.57 18.29 14.84
N THR A 258 18.61 19.01 14.44
CA THR A 258 20.01 18.64 14.65
C THR A 258 20.45 18.57 16.12
N ASP A 259 19.59 18.95 17.06
CA ASP A 259 19.89 19.10 18.49
C ASP A 259 19.04 18.28 19.44
N GLY A 260 18.14 17.43 18.95
CA GLY A 260 17.33 16.55 19.79
C GLY A 260 16.34 17.23 20.76
N LYS A 261 16.20 18.55 20.70
CA LYS A 261 15.41 19.36 21.66
C LYS A 261 13.90 19.16 21.59
N TYR A 262 13.40 18.49 20.56
CA TYR A 262 11.96 18.36 20.31
C TYR A 262 11.39 16.96 20.54
N ARG A 263 12.20 16.00 20.96
CA ARG A 263 11.69 14.69 21.44
C ARG A 263 10.77 14.89 22.63
N GLY A 264 9.52 14.41 22.52
CA GLY A 264 8.50 14.54 23.56
C GLY A 264 7.58 15.76 23.42
N THR A 265 7.96 16.84 22.73
CA THR A 265 7.06 17.96 22.44
C THR A 265 6.26 17.74 21.14
N THR A 266 6.71 16.86 20.27
CA THR A 266 6.11 16.63 18.95
C THR A 266 4.76 15.96 19.06
N ARG A 267 4.53 15.09 20.06
CA ARG A 267 3.21 14.51 20.33
C ARG A 267 2.17 15.63 20.58
N PHE A 268 2.46 16.58 21.43
CA PHE A 268 1.56 17.70 21.76
C PHE A 268 1.13 18.49 20.52
N PHE A 269 2.00 18.64 19.54
CA PHE A 269 1.67 19.36 18.31
C PHE A 269 1.00 18.48 17.26
N PHE A 270 1.24 17.17 17.28
CA PHE A 270 0.70 16.22 16.28
C PHE A 270 -0.71 15.78 16.67
N GLU A 271 -0.94 15.49 17.95
CA GLU A 271 -2.20 14.96 18.46
C GLU A 271 -3.34 15.97 18.30
N THR A 272 -4.48 15.50 17.87
CA THR A 272 -5.73 16.28 17.82
C THR A 272 -6.86 15.48 18.48
N SER A 273 -7.79 16.21 19.12
CA SER A 273 -8.98 15.62 19.77
C SER A 273 -10.05 15.19 18.80
N ASP A 274 -10.04 15.75 17.59
CA ASP A 274 -11.13 15.57 16.64
C ASP A 274 -10.66 14.98 15.32
N ARG A 275 -11.49 14.08 14.77
CA ARG A 275 -11.29 13.53 13.42
C ARG A 275 -11.38 14.64 12.38
N PHE A 276 -10.42 14.72 11.50
CA PHE A 276 -10.46 15.62 10.36
C PHE A 276 -11.61 15.27 9.42
N ASP A 277 -12.27 16.29 8.90
CA ASP A 277 -13.35 16.10 7.92
C ASP A 277 -12.76 15.78 6.54
N ALA A 278 -13.02 14.58 6.05
CA ALA A 278 -12.67 14.13 4.71
C ALA A 278 -13.82 14.37 3.69
N GLY A 279 -14.85 15.14 4.08
CA GLY A 279 -16.00 15.47 3.23
C GLY A 279 -16.67 14.20 2.67
N LYS A 280 -16.98 14.19 1.39
CA LYS A 280 -17.61 13.04 0.71
C LYS A 280 -16.71 11.81 0.59
N TYR A 281 -15.42 11.92 0.88
CA TYR A 281 -14.46 10.80 0.88
C TYR A 281 -14.32 10.15 2.25
N LYS A 282 -15.05 10.64 3.25
CA LYS A 282 -15.06 10.08 4.59
C LYS A 282 -15.68 8.68 4.59
N LEU A 283 -14.95 7.71 5.11
CA LEU A 283 -15.51 6.38 5.36
C LEU A 283 -16.53 6.48 6.51
N THR A 284 -17.77 6.08 6.26
CA THR A 284 -18.87 6.20 7.21
C THR A 284 -19.18 4.91 7.97
N GLN A 285 -18.90 3.77 7.36
CA GLN A 285 -19.02 2.46 8.01
C GLN A 285 -17.62 2.02 8.43
N ILE A 286 -17.37 2.07 9.73
CA ILE A 286 -16.07 1.74 10.32
C ILE A 286 -16.27 0.54 11.23
N GLU A 287 -15.57 -0.54 10.93
CA GLU A 287 -15.51 -1.75 11.75
C GLU A 287 -14.62 -1.51 12.97
N SER A 288 -14.75 -2.33 14.02
CA SER A 288 -13.71 -2.41 15.04
C SER A 288 -12.41 -2.94 14.42
N ALA A 289 -11.26 -2.70 15.06
CA ALA A 289 -9.98 -3.21 14.53
C ALA A 289 -9.96 -4.73 14.39
N GLN A 290 -10.61 -5.47 15.31
CA GLN A 290 -10.73 -6.92 15.27
C GLN A 290 -11.60 -7.42 14.11
N GLU A 291 -12.74 -6.75 13.87
CA GLU A 291 -13.57 -7.05 12.69
C GLU A 291 -12.82 -6.74 11.40
N ALA A 292 -12.12 -5.63 11.34
CA ALA A 292 -11.29 -5.23 10.21
C ALA A 292 -10.18 -6.26 9.91
N TYR A 293 -9.56 -6.84 10.95
CA TYR A 293 -8.60 -7.93 10.77
C TYR A 293 -9.22 -9.11 10.00
N GLU A 294 -10.37 -9.59 10.44
CA GLU A 294 -11.07 -10.71 9.77
C GLU A 294 -11.56 -10.32 8.36
N SER A 295 -12.10 -9.12 8.21
CA SER A 295 -12.56 -8.60 6.92
C SER A 295 -11.40 -8.49 5.92
N CYS A 296 -10.25 -7.97 6.34
CA CYS A 296 -9.05 -7.89 5.50
C CYS A 296 -8.58 -9.29 5.07
N LEU A 297 -8.46 -10.24 5.99
CA LEU A 297 -8.05 -11.61 5.67
C LEU A 297 -9.01 -12.29 4.68
N LYS A 298 -10.27 -11.99 4.78
CA LYS A 298 -11.32 -12.59 3.94
C LYS A 298 -11.42 -11.92 2.56
N GLN A 299 -11.32 -10.59 2.49
CA GLN A 299 -11.75 -9.81 1.33
C GLN A 299 -10.64 -9.02 0.63
N SER A 300 -9.47 -8.76 1.24
CA SER A 300 -8.41 -8.01 0.55
C SER A 300 -7.73 -8.84 -0.53
N GLY A 301 -7.26 -8.16 -1.57
CA GLY A 301 -6.61 -8.75 -2.74
C GLY A 301 -7.58 -9.16 -3.83
N CYS A 302 -7.07 -9.88 -4.81
CA CYS A 302 -7.87 -10.40 -5.93
C CYS A 302 -8.70 -11.62 -5.50
N THR A 303 -9.75 -11.37 -4.74
CA THR A 303 -10.50 -12.41 -3.99
C THR A 303 -11.53 -13.20 -4.78
N LEU A 304 -11.87 -12.80 -6.01
CA LEU A 304 -12.74 -13.63 -6.85
C LEU A 304 -12.15 -15.01 -7.07
N VAL A 305 -10.85 -15.08 -7.28
CA VAL A 305 -10.06 -16.31 -7.21
C VAL A 305 -8.69 -15.94 -6.65
N ARG A 306 -8.41 -16.29 -5.42
CA ARG A 306 -7.07 -16.10 -4.84
C ARG A 306 -6.06 -17.04 -5.50
N ASP A 307 -4.85 -16.55 -5.70
CA ASP A 307 -3.71 -17.37 -6.11
C ASP A 307 -2.99 -17.94 -4.86
N ALA A 308 -2.09 -18.87 -5.09
CA ALA A 308 -1.31 -19.52 -4.03
C ALA A 308 -0.44 -18.52 -3.24
N VAL A 309 -0.04 -17.40 -3.86
CA VAL A 309 0.75 -16.36 -3.18
C VAL A 309 -0.09 -15.65 -2.13
N ASP A 310 -1.30 -15.19 -2.50
CA ASP A 310 -2.19 -14.55 -1.55
C ASP A 310 -2.68 -15.53 -0.48
N GLU A 311 -2.99 -16.79 -0.82
CA GLU A 311 -3.39 -17.81 0.14
C GLU A 311 -2.28 -18.06 1.16
N ARG A 312 -1.06 -18.27 0.73
CA ARG A 312 0.10 -18.43 1.60
C ARG A 312 0.34 -17.21 2.49
N LEU A 313 0.19 -16.01 1.94
CA LEU A 313 0.32 -14.78 2.72
C LEU A 313 -0.74 -14.71 3.84
N ILE A 314 -2.00 -14.95 3.51
CA ILE A 314 -3.10 -14.95 4.49
C ILE A 314 -2.84 -15.99 5.59
N GLU A 315 -2.37 -17.17 5.21
CA GLU A 315 -2.02 -18.23 6.16
C GLU A 315 -0.83 -17.81 7.04
N SER A 316 0.17 -17.11 6.48
CA SER A 316 1.30 -16.61 7.25
C SER A 316 0.89 -15.55 8.28
N ILE A 317 -0.08 -14.71 7.95
CA ILE A 317 -0.65 -13.72 8.88
C ILE A 317 -1.37 -14.42 10.04
N ARG A 318 -2.17 -15.43 9.74
CA ARG A 318 -2.90 -16.22 10.77
C ARG A 318 -1.95 -16.91 11.73
N ASN A 319 -0.96 -17.57 11.18
CA ASN A 319 -0.01 -18.40 11.95
C ASN A 319 1.19 -17.61 12.51
N ASN A 320 1.22 -16.31 12.30
CA ASN A 320 2.33 -15.44 12.71
C ASN A 320 3.69 -15.91 12.19
N THR A 321 3.77 -16.18 10.88
CA THR A 321 4.97 -16.65 10.19
C THR A 321 5.37 -15.70 9.05
N GLY A 322 6.39 -16.06 8.27
CA GLY A 322 6.85 -15.26 7.14
C GLY A 322 8.10 -14.46 7.45
N LYS A 323 8.77 -14.05 6.40
CA LYS A 323 10.04 -13.30 6.45
C LYS A 323 10.08 -12.25 5.34
N VAL A 324 10.93 -11.26 5.46
CA VAL A 324 11.35 -10.42 4.34
C VAL A 324 12.18 -11.30 3.41
N ILE A 325 11.92 -11.23 2.11
CA ILE A 325 12.53 -12.08 1.09
C ILE A 325 13.41 -11.26 0.15
N ASP A 326 14.44 -11.89 -0.40
CA ASP A 326 15.34 -11.29 -1.40
C ASP A 326 14.89 -11.62 -2.84
N SER A 327 14.25 -12.76 -3.02
CA SER A 327 13.66 -13.22 -4.29
C SER A 327 12.32 -13.90 -4.05
N GLN A 328 11.41 -13.81 -5.01
CA GLN A 328 10.14 -14.56 -5.01
C GLN A 328 10.34 -16.08 -4.95
N ASP A 329 11.50 -16.57 -5.38
CA ASP A 329 11.80 -18.01 -5.37
C ASP A 329 11.86 -18.59 -3.96
N GLU A 330 12.20 -17.76 -2.96
CA GLU A 330 12.19 -18.16 -1.56
C GLU A 330 10.80 -18.55 -1.01
N VAL A 331 9.77 -18.20 -1.74
CA VAL A 331 8.36 -18.42 -1.37
C VAL A 331 7.57 -19.16 -2.46
N GLY A 332 8.27 -19.93 -3.30
CA GLY A 332 7.68 -20.75 -4.35
C GLY A 332 7.63 -20.11 -5.72
N GLY A 333 8.00 -18.83 -5.83
CA GLY A 333 8.21 -18.14 -7.10
C GLY A 333 7.07 -18.31 -8.10
N TRP A 334 7.43 -18.30 -9.37
CA TRP A 334 6.49 -18.47 -10.48
C TRP A 334 5.98 -19.92 -10.63
N ASP A 335 6.64 -20.91 -10.02
CA ASP A 335 6.19 -22.32 -10.02
C ASP A 335 4.87 -22.49 -9.25
N SER A 336 4.57 -21.59 -8.33
CA SER A 336 3.27 -21.54 -7.63
C SER A 336 2.13 -21.02 -8.54
N TYR A 337 2.45 -20.54 -9.77
CA TYR A 337 1.50 -20.17 -10.79
C TYR A 337 1.38 -21.28 -11.84
N PRO A 338 0.38 -22.15 -11.78
CA PRO A 338 0.16 -23.10 -12.85
C PRO A 338 -0.17 -22.34 -14.14
N SER A 339 0.54 -22.71 -15.16
CA SER A 339 0.42 -22.22 -16.54
C SER A 339 -1.02 -22.32 -17.09
#